data_8f69a3e5ce33214345c72cfa48764ec0
#
_entry.id   8f69a3e5ce33214345c72cfa48764ec0
#
_cell.length_a   1.000
_cell.length_b   1.000
_cell.length_c   1.000
_cell.angle_alpha   90.00
_cell.angle_beta   90.00
_cell.angle_gamma   90.00
#
_symmetry.space_group_name_H-M   'P 1'
#
loop_
_entity.id
_entity.type
_entity.pdbx_description
1 polymer ?
#
loop_
_entity_poly.entity_id
_entity_poly.type
_entity_poly.pdbx_seq_one_letter_code
_entity_poly.pdbx_strand_id
1 'polypeptide(L)'
;MTQLSPLQRLWLTETVRLREEHAGPLDDLEANRHARASGGDLPTRVQNRALWLAKRDGLLDAMQHWLQGARLALLVLAILAVVSGAGLAFAALGDGKTPVNVFWALGSLLGLNLILLVSWALGLLFAGEHGASLGRLWLWLSEKLARDAKAAQLAPALVLLLQRRKLNRWALGTLINGLWLLAMLSALVMMLLLMATRRYGFIWETTILGADVFVAATRALGALPNWLGFSVPTVEMIRVSNDSSLYNNELVRQAWAVWLVGVVLIYGVMPRLLLTALCLWRWKSGRRALQLDLNLPGYSPLRERLMPSSERLGVNDIAPDQLHDVSAGSSDLHTEGALIVAIELDDQQPWPPTLPATVKDAGILDSRESRQKLLEQMTRFPPSRLAIACDPRRSPDRGSLGLIGELARSASETRVWLMQAPPGQALDADRLSDWHTALDQLGLPYAASAPLNWLENGHD
;
A
#
# COMPACT_ATOMS: atom_id res chain seq x y z
N MET A 1 19.15 2.14 1.73
CA MET A 1 17.68 2.24 1.82
C MET A 1 17.07 1.05 1.11
N THR A 2 16.38 0.17 1.81
CA THR A 2 15.65 -0.96 1.20
C THR A 2 14.57 -0.39 0.28
N GLN A 3 14.66 -0.72 -1.01
CA GLN A 3 13.67 -0.27 -1.99
C GLN A 3 12.29 -0.84 -1.62
N LEU A 4 11.34 0.04 -1.31
CA LEU A 4 9.96 -0.35 -1.03
C LEU A 4 9.29 -0.88 -2.31
N SER A 5 8.56 -1.99 -2.19
CA SER A 5 7.76 -2.50 -3.30
C SER A 5 6.60 -1.54 -3.64
N PRO A 6 6.08 -1.56 -4.88
CA PRO A 6 4.94 -0.70 -5.26
C PRO A 6 3.72 -0.86 -4.32
N LEU A 7 3.43 -2.09 -3.88
CA LEU A 7 2.36 -2.35 -2.92
C LEU A 7 2.62 -1.69 -1.56
N GLN A 8 3.85 -1.72 -1.05
CA GLN A 8 4.21 -1.09 0.22
C GLN A 8 4.08 0.43 0.16
N ARG A 9 4.46 1.04 -0.96
CA ARG A 9 4.26 2.48 -1.19
C ARG A 9 2.78 2.86 -1.16
N LEU A 10 1.94 2.14 -1.91
CA LEU A 10 0.49 2.36 -1.91
C LEU A 10 -0.14 2.13 -0.53
N TRP A 11 0.33 1.11 0.20
CA TRP A 11 -0.13 0.82 1.54
C TRP A 11 0.16 1.94 2.53
N LEU A 12 1.39 2.45 2.55
CA LEU A 12 1.74 3.61 3.39
C LEU A 12 0.97 4.87 2.99
N THR A 13 0.78 5.10 1.68
CA THR A 13 -0.01 6.23 1.17
C THR A 13 -1.45 6.16 1.67
N GLU A 14 -2.08 4.98 1.61
CA GLU A 14 -3.43 4.77 2.10
C GLU A 14 -3.51 4.89 3.64
N THR A 15 -2.48 4.44 4.36
CA THR A 15 -2.41 4.59 5.82
C THR A 15 -2.37 6.06 6.23
N VAL A 16 -1.57 6.88 5.55
CA VAL A 16 -1.50 8.32 5.80
C VAL A 16 -2.84 8.99 5.48
N ARG A 17 -3.47 8.64 4.34
CA ARG A 17 -4.79 9.17 3.99
C ARG A 17 -5.85 8.87 5.05
N LEU A 18 -5.95 7.62 5.50
CA LEU A 18 -6.90 7.23 6.55
C LEU A 18 -6.63 7.93 7.87
N ARG A 19 -5.37 8.14 8.19
CA ARG A 19 -4.99 8.88 9.40
C ARG A 19 -5.44 10.35 9.32
N GLU A 20 -5.25 11.00 8.17
CA GLU A 20 -5.73 12.37 7.94
C GLU A 20 -7.25 12.46 7.96
N GLU A 21 -7.94 11.44 7.46
CA GLU A 21 -9.40 11.37 7.49
C GLU A 21 -9.96 11.26 8.93
N HIS A 22 -9.26 10.55 9.83
CA HIS A 22 -9.72 10.34 11.21
C HIS A 22 -9.20 11.39 12.21
N ALA A 23 -7.97 11.85 12.05
CA ALA A 23 -7.30 12.75 13.00
C ALA A 23 -7.24 14.20 12.53
N GLY A 24 -7.72 14.49 11.32
CA GLY A 24 -7.59 15.80 10.69
C GLY A 24 -6.26 16.00 9.95
N PRO A 25 -6.07 17.16 9.32
CA PRO A 25 -4.88 17.44 8.52
C PRO A 25 -3.61 17.36 9.37
N LEU A 26 -2.61 16.65 8.85
CA LEU A 26 -1.30 16.57 9.47
C LEU A 26 -0.48 17.83 9.15
N ASP A 27 0.50 18.14 10.01
CA ASP A 27 1.54 19.11 9.67
C ASP A 27 2.39 18.53 8.53
N ASP A 28 2.23 19.08 7.33
CA ASP A 28 2.71 18.52 6.07
C ASP A 28 3.55 19.47 5.21
N LEU A 29 3.89 20.66 5.73
CA LEU A 29 4.62 21.68 4.97
C LEU A 29 5.92 21.16 4.36
N GLU A 30 6.77 20.52 5.18
CA GLU A 30 8.02 19.95 4.71
C GLU A 30 7.80 18.75 3.78
N ALA A 31 6.78 17.92 4.06
CA ALA A 31 6.42 16.79 3.21
C ALA A 31 5.97 17.25 1.82
N ASN A 32 5.18 18.33 1.76
CA ASN A 32 4.73 18.94 0.50
C ASN A 32 5.90 19.53 -0.29
N ARG A 33 6.83 20.26 0.39
CA ARG A 33 8.04 20.76 -0.25
C ARG A 33 8.87 19.63 -0.86
N HIS A 34 9.12 18.58 -0.08
CA HIS A 34 9.88 17.43 -0.55
C HIS A 34 9.21 16.72 -1.73
N ALA A 35 7.88 16.56 -1.67
CA ALA A 35 7.11 15.93 -2.75
C ALA A 35 7.13 16.76 -4.03
N ARG A 36 7.04 18.10 -3.93
CA ARG A 36 7.15 19.02 -5.06
C ARG A 36 8.55 18.99 -5.67
N ALA A 37 9.58 19.10 -4.84
CA ALA A 37 10.97 19.05 -5.28
C ALA A 37 11.37 17.74 -5.95
N SER A 38 10.70 16.63 -5.59
CA SER A 38 10.93 15.32 -6.23
C SER A 38 10.42 15.24 -7.67
N GLY A 39 9.59 16.20 -8.10
CA GLY A 39 8.98 16.20 -9.43
C GLY A 39 8.00 15.06 -9.68
N GLY A 40 7.58 14.89 -10.93
CA GLY A 40 6.69 13.84 -11.36
C GLY A 40 5.21 14.23 -11.34
N ASP A 41 4.36 13.27 -11.71
CA ASP A 41 2.90 13.42 -11.75
C ASP A 41 2.28 13.46 -10.34
N LEU A 42 1.02 13.86 -10.25
CA LEU A 42 0.31 13.97 -8.98
C LEU A 42 0.33 12.68 -8.16
N PRO A 43 0.07 11.45 -8.72
CA PRO A 43 0.19 10.21 -7.97
C PRO A 43 1.56 10.01 -7.34
N THR A 44 2.63 10.34 -8.06
CA THR A 44 4.01 10.21 -7.57
C THR A 44 4.28 11.20 -6.42
N ARG A 45 3.85 12.46 -6.57
CA ARG A 45 4.00 13.47 -5.52
C ARG A 45 3.21 13.11 -4.25
N VAL A 46 1.97 12.61 -4.40
CA VAL A 46 1.15 12.13 -3.27
C VAL A 46 1.86 10.97 -2.54
N GLN A 47 2.42 10.01 -3.28
CA GLN A 47 3.17 8.91 -2.68
C GLN A 47 4.44 9.40 -1.97
N ASN A 48 5.22 10.31 -2.57
CA ASN A 48 6.45 10.86 -1.97
C ASN A 48 6.15 11.63 -0.68
N ARG A 49 5.07 12.45 -0.67
CA ARG A 49 4.56 13.11 0.53
C ARG A 49 4.23 12.09 1.63
N ALA A 50 3.42 11.10 1.28
CA ALA A 50 3.00 10.07 2.24
C ALA A 50 4.18 9.27 2.79
N LEU A 51 5.18 8.94 1.97
CA LEU A 51 6.38 8.25 2.40
C LEU A 51 7.24 9.09 3.36
N TRP A 52 7.33 10.40 3.11
CA TRP A 52 8.03 11.32 4.00
C TRP A 52 7.35 11.37 5.38
N LEU A 53 6.03 11.55 5.40
CA LEU A 53 5.22 11.55 6.63
C LEU A 53 5.31 10.19 7.35
N ALA A 54 5.19 9.09 6.61
CA ALA A 54 5.31 7.75 7.17
C ALA A 54 6.67 7.49 7.83
N LYS A 55 7.75 8.04 7.26
CA LYS A 55 9.09 7.96 7.84
C LYS A 55 9.20 8.82 9.09
N ARG A 56 8.76 10.08 9.04
CA ARG A 56 8.77 11.02 10.18
C ARG A 56 8.01 10.44 11.37
N ASP A 57 6.84 9.87 11.13
CA ASP A 57 5.94 9.39 12.18
C ASP A 57 6.22 7.95 12.62
N GLY A 58 7.23 7.28 12.05
CA GLY A 58 7.63 5.91 12.39
C GLY A 58 6.70 4.82 11.86
N LEU A 59 5.78 5.14 10.91
CA LEU A 59 4.90 4.16 10.27
C LEU A 59 5.67 3.17 9.37
N LEU A 60 6.78 3.62 8.80
CA LEU A 60 7.66 2.77 7.99
C LEU A 60 8.26 1.64 8.82
N ASP A 61 8.77 1.96 10.01
CA ASP A 61 9.37 0.98 10.92
C ASP A 61 8.30 0.03 11.47
N ALA A 62 7.13 0.57 11.84
CA ALA A 62 5.98 -0.23 12.25
C ALA A 62 5.55 -1.22 11.16
N MET A 63 5.51 -0.81 9.89
CA MET A 63 5.22 -1.69 8.75
C MET A 63 6.29 -2.80 8.59
N GLN A 64 7.57 -2.47 8.75
CA GLN A 64 8.65 -3.46 8.66
C GLN A 64 8.54 -4.52 9.76
N HIS A 65 8.30 -4.10 11.01
CA HIS A 65 8.07 -5.01 12.14
C HIS A 65 6.83 -5.88 11.92
N TRP A 66 5.74 -5.29 11.41
CA TRP A 66 4.54 -6.05 11.07
C TRP A 66 4.81 -7.11 9.99
N LEU A 67 5.56 -6.76 8.94
CA LEU A 67 5.96 -7.70 7.89
C LEU A 67 6.89 -8.82 8.41
N GLN A 68 7.78 -8.51 9.33
CA GLN A 68 8.62 -9.53 9.98
C GLN A 68 7.77 -10.49 10.81
N GLY A 69 6.85 -9.97 11.62
CA GLY A 69 5.89 -10.77 12.38
C GLY A 69 5.02 -11.66 11.49
N ALA A 70 4.52 -11.12 10.38
CA ALA A 70 3.75 -11.86 9.41
C ALA A 70 4.56 -13.00 8.73
N ARG A 71 5.83 -12.77 8.41
CA ARG A 71 6.73 -13.80 7.87
C ARG A 71 6.96 -14.92 8.88
N LEU A 72 7.20 -14.56 10.15
CA LEU A 72 7.38 -15.55 11.22
C LEU A 72 6.10 -16.39 11.41
N ALA A 73 4.94 -15.75 11.45
CA ALA A 73 3.65 -16.43 11.54
C ALA A 73 3.43 -17.40 10.37
N LEU A 74 3.74 -16.97 9.14
CA LEU A 74 3.68 -17.83 7.95
C LEU A 74 4.64 -19.02 8.04
N LEU A 75 5.85 -18.83 8.55
CA LEU A 75 6.81 -19.93 8.75
C LEU A 75 6.27 -20.95 9.75
N VAL A 76 5.73 -20.49 10.89
CA VAL A 76 5.12 -21.35 11.90
C VAL A 76 3.94 -22.15 11.29
N LEU A 77 3.06 -21.48 10.56
CA LEU A 77 1.94 -22.13 9.88
C LEU A 77 2.41 -23.17 8.83
N ALA A 78 3.48 -22.88 8.11
CA ALA A 78 4.07 -23.81 7.15
C ALA A 78 4.63 -25.06 7.85
N ILE A 79 5.34 -24.88 8.97
CA ILE A 79 5.84 -26.00 9.78
C ILE A 79 4.68 -26.83 10.32
N LEU A 80 3.64 -26.18 10.86
CA LEU A 80 2.44 -26.87 11.35
C LEU A 80 1.73 -27.64 10.22
N ALA A 81 1.66 -27.08 9.02
CA ALA A 81 1.08 -27.78 7.85
C ALA A 81 1.88 -29.04 7.49
N VAL A 82 3.23 -28.96 7.50
CA VAL A 82 4.10 -30.12 7.23
C VAL A 82 3.90 -31.19 8.31
N VAL A 83 3.96 -30.81 9.58
CA VAL A 83 3.78 -31.75 10.70
C VAL A 83 2.39 -32.38 10.69
N SER A 84 1.34 -31.58 10.44
CA SER A 84 -0.03 -32.10 10.35
C SER A 84 -0.21 -33.05 9.19
N GLY A 85 0.35 -32.74 8.01
CA GLY A 85 0.29 -33.64 6.85
C GLY A 85 0.99 -34.97 7.10
N ALA A 86 2.20 -34.95 7.65
CA ALA A 86 2.92 -36.15 8.04
C ALA A 86 2.17 -36.98 9.10
N GLY A 87 1.61 -36.28 10.09
CA GLY A 87 0.78 -36.90 11.13
C GLY A 87 -0.48 -37.58 10.58
N LEU A 88 -1.15 -36.93 9.62
CA LEU A 88 -2.31 -37.51 8.93
C LEU A 88 -1.97 -38.80 8.19
N ALA A 89 -0.84 -38.84 7.47
CA ALA A 89 -0.41 -40.03 6.78
C ALA A 89 -0.06 -41.18 7.76
N PHE A 90 0.60 -40.84 8.87
CA PHE A 90 0.89 -41.81 9.91
C PHE A 90 -0.38 -42.33 10.60
N ALA A 91 -1.34 -41.45 10.89
CA ALA A 91 -2.62 -41.82 11.46
C ALA A 91 -3.48 -42.70 10.52
N ALA A 92 -3.38 -42.44 9.19
CA ALA A 92 -4.13 -43.18 8.19
C ALA A 92 -3.56 -44.61 7.95
N LEU A 93 -2.22 -44.77 7.95
CA LEU A 93 -1.54 -46.04 7.67
C LEU A 93 -1.17 -46.83 8.93
N GLY A 94 -1.06 -46.16 10.07
CA GLY A 94 -0.65 -46.78 11.32
C GLY A 94 0.80 -47.23 11.34
N ASP A 95 1.11 -48.19 12.24
CA ASP A 95 2.45 -48.75 12.47
C ASP A 95 2.82 -49.93 11.58
N GLY A 96 1.89 -50.38 10.74
CA GLY A 96 2.09 -51.53 9.83
C GLY A 96 1.90 -52.92 10.47
N LYS A 97 1.50 -52.98 11.77
CA LYS A 97 1.25 -54.26 12.45
C LYS A 97 -0.15 -54.79 12.14
N THR A 98 -1.09 -53.93 11.87
CA THR A 98 -2.45 -54.27 11.46
C THR A 98 -2.68 -53.88 10.01
N PRO A 99 -3.50 -54.66 9.25
CA PRO A 99 -3.85 -54.26 7.90
C PRO A 99 -4.64 -52.94 7.90
N VAL A 100 -4.39 -52.13 6.86
CA VAL A 100 -4.99 -50.79 6.71
C VAL A 100 -6.30 -50.91 5.95
N ASN A 101 -7.38 -50.37 6.50
CA ASN A 101 -8.60 -50.21 5.74
C ASN A 101 -8.43 -49.03 4.76
N VAL A 102 -8.43 -49.35 3.47
CA VAL A 102 -8.10 -48.40 2.38
C VAL A 102 -9.06 -47.22 2.31
N PHE A 103 -10.35 -47.49 2.52
CA PHE A 103 -11.37 -46.42 2.45
C PHE A 103 -11.37 -45.50 3.69
N TRP A 104 -11.04 -46.09 4.86
CA TRP A 104 -10.80 -45.30 6.07
C TRP A 104 -9.55 -44.42 5.93
N ALA A 105 -8.49 -44.95 5.37
CA ALA A 105 -7.26 -44.22 5.09
C ALA A 105 -7.53 -43.05 4.13
N LEU A 106 -8.31 -43.27 3.05
CA LEU A 106 -8.73 -42.22 2.12
C LEU A 106 -9.61 -41.17 2.81
N GLY A 107 -10.58 -41.59 3.59
CA GLY A 107 -11.44 -40.70 4.35
C GLY A 107 -10.65 -39.78 5.30
N SER A 108 -9.65 -40.36 5.97
CA SER A 108 -8.76 -39.61 6.87
C SER A 108 -7.87 -38.62 6.12
N LEU A 109 -7.28 -39.02 4.99
CA LEU A 109 -6.36 -38.19 4.21
C LEU A 109 -7.09 -37.09 3.39
N LEU A 110 -8.18 -37.50 2.74
CA LEU A 110 -8.88 -36.62 1.78
C LEU A 110 -10.14 -35.97 2.31
N GLY A 111 -10.84 -36.57 3.29
CA GLY A 111 -12.16 -36.15 3.70
C GLY A 111 -12.23 -34.69 4.10
N LEU A 112 -11.46 -34.29 5.10
CA LEU A 112 -11.41 -32.90 5.56
C LEU A 112 -10.89 -31.94 4.47
N ASN A 113 -9.87 -32.38 3.72
CA ASN A 113 -9.31 -31.62 2.62
C ASN A 113 -10.36 -31.31 1.54
N LEU A 114 -11.15 -32.30 1.12
CA LEU A 114 -12.19 -32.17 0.10
C LEU A 114 -13.36 -31.30 0.59
N ILE A 115 -13.82 -31.51 1.82
CA ILE A 115 -14.89 -30.69 2.44
C ILE A 115 -14.48 -29.22 2.42
N LEU A 116 -13.29 -28.89 2.89
CA LEU A 116 -12.80 -27.52 2.92
C LEU A 116 -12.49 -26.96 1.52
N LEU A 117 -12.11 -27.80 0.57
CA LEU A 117 -11.93 -27.39 -0.81
C LEU A 117 -13.26 -27.03 -1.46
N VAL A 118 -14.28 -27.87 -1.29
CA VAL A 118 -15.64 -27.61 -1.80
C VAL A 118 -16.23 -26.37 -1.12
N SER A 119 -16.11 -26.26 0.21
CA SER A 119 -16.59 -25.10 0.95
C SER A 119 -15.94 -23.79 0.45
N TRP A 120 -14.63 -23.82 0.18
CA TRP A 120 -13.92 -22.67 -0.36
C TRP A 120 -14.37 -22.34 -1.79
N ALA A 121 -14.54 -23.34 -2.65
CA ALA A 121 -15.02 -23.17 -4.02
C ALA A 121 -16.45 -22.60 -4.06
N LEU A 122 -17.34 -23.14 -3.21
CA LEU A 122 -18.69 -22.59 -3.03
C LEU A 122 -18.65 -21.15 -2.52
N GLY A 123 -17.78 -20.86 -1.56
CA GLY A 123 -17.57 -19.49 -1.08
C GLY A 123 -17.12 -18.53 -2.19
N LEU A 124 -16.32 -18.97 -3.16
CA LEU A 124 -15.96 -18.13 -4.33
C LEU A 124 -17.15 -17.88 -5.28
N LEU A 125 -18.03 -18.87 -5.46
CA LEU A 125 -19.18 -18.80 -6.36
C LEU A 125 -20.32 -17.97 -5.76
N PHE A 126 -20.60 -18.16 -4.46
CA PHE A 126 -21.74 -17.56 -3.78
C PHE A 126 -21.41 -16.35 -2.92
N ALA A 127 -20.12 -16.05 -2.67
CA ALA A 127 -19.72 -14.82 -1.97
C ALA A 127 -19.96 -13.61 -2.90
N GLY A 128 -21.19 -13.18 -3.00
CA GLY A 128 -21.58 -11.86 -3.44
C GLY A 128 -20.89 -10.80 -2.57
N GLU A 129 -21.35 -9.57 -2.59
CA GLU A 129 -20.74 -8.40 -1.92
C GLU A 129 -20.56 -8.52 -0.39
N HIS A 130 -20.99 -9.61 0.23
CA HIS A 130 -20.95 -9.89 1.67
C HIS A 130 -19.64 -10.51 2.18
N GLY A 131 -18.54 -10.41 1.45
CA GLY A 131 -17.19 -10.85 1.87
C GLY A 131 -16.62 -10.16 3.14
N ALA A 132 -17.47 -9.43 3.88
CA ALA A 132 -17.15 -8.70 5.10
C ALA A 132 -16.75 -9.59 6.30
N SER A 133 -17.12 -10.89 6.32
CA SER A 133 -16.86 -11.75 7.48
C SER A 133 -15.38 -12.12 7.64
N LEU A 134 -14.70 -12.47 6.53
CA LEU A 134 -13.28 -12.80 6.56
C LEU A 134 -12.40 -11.56 6.76
N GLY A 135 -12.84 -10.41 6.26
CA GLY A 135 -12.18 -9.12 6.52
C GLY A 135 -12.25 -8.74 8.00
N ARG A 136 -13.38 -9.00 8.66
CA ARG A 136 -13.54 -8.77 10.11
C ARG A 136 -12.67 -9.69 10.96
N LEU A 137 -12.58 -10.97 10.61
CA LEU A 137 -11.68 -11.91 11.29
C LEU A 137 -10.22 -11.49 11.14
N TRP A 138 -9.83 -11.02 9.95
CA TRP A 138 -8.48 -10.51 9.69
C TRP A 138 -8.19 -9.22 10.46
N LEU A 139 -9.13 -8.28 10.51
CA LEU A 139 -9.03 -7.07 11.32
C LEU A 139 -8.90 -7.41 12.81
N TRP A 140 -9.74 -8.28 13.33
CA TRP A 140 -9.69 -8.74 14.72
C TRP A 140 -8.34 -9.41 15.06
N LEU A 141 -7.83 -10.27 14.15
CA LEU A 141 -6.53 -10.91 14.32
C LEU A 141 -5.39 -9.89 14.28
N SER A 142 -5.48 -8.91 13.37
CA SER A 142 -4.49 -7.84 13.22
C SER A 142 -4.48 -6.91 14.44
N GLU A 143 -5.63 -6.60 15.02
CA GLU A 143 -5.73 -5.82 16.26
C GLU A 143 -5.10 -6.56 17.44
N LYS A 144 -5.31 -7.87 17.54
CA LYS A 144 -4.68 -8.70 18.59
C LYS A 144 -3.19 -8.89 18.44
N LEU A 145 -2.68 -8.89 17.20
CA LEU A 145 -1.26 -8.97 16.89
C LEU A 145 -0.55 -7.61 16.92
N ALA A 146 -1.30 -6.50 16.82
CA ALA A 146 -0.75 -5.15 16.88
C ALA A 146 -0.36 -4.82 18.33
N ARG A 147 0.91 -4.96 18.65
CA ARG A 147 1.48 -4.57 19.94
C ARG A 147 1.66 -3.05 20.11
N ASP A 148 1.45 -2.28 19.04
CA ASP A 148 1.67 -0.84 19.00
C ASP A 148 0.48 -0.15 18.29
N ALA A 149 0.06 1.00 18.81
CA ALA A 149 -1.03 1.81 18.25
C ALA A 149 -0.75 2.22 16.78
N LYS A 150 0.52 2.36 16.39
CA LYS A 150 0.92 2.64 15.00
C LYS A 150 0.69 1.44 14.08
N ALA A 151 0.94 0.22 14.55
CA ALA A 151 0.68 -1.01 13.79
C ALA A 151 -0.82 -1.25 13.57
N ALA A 152 -1.67 -0.83 14.52
CA ALA A 152 -3.12 -0.92 14.40
C ALA A 152 -3.69 -0.10 13.23
N GLN A 153 -3.03 0.99 12.84
CA GLN A 153 -3.45 1.84 11.71
C GLN A 153 -3.11 1.23 10.34
N LEU A 154 -2.10 0.35 10.27
CA LEU A 154 -1.64 -0.26 9.02
C LEU A 154 -2.61 -1.31 8.47
N ALA A 155 -3.20 -2.13 9.35
CA ALA A 155 -4.04 -3.25 8.93
C ALA A 155 -5.33 -2.81 8.21
N PRO A 156 -6.12 -1.83 8.69
CA PRO A 156 -7.29 -1.33 7.99
C PRO A 156 -6.95 -0.79 6.60
N ALA A 157 -5.85 -0.04 6.46
CA ALA A 157 -5.40 0.52 5.19
C ALA A 157 -5.09 -0.58 4.17
N LEU A 158 -4.40 -1.66 4.57
CA LEU A 158 -4.12 -2.79 3.69
C LEU A 158 -5.40 -3.49 3.25
N VAL A 159 -6.32 -3.76 4.19
CA VAL A 159 -7.60 -4.42 3.89
C VAL A 159 -8.41 -3.60 2.90
N LEU A 160 -8.57 -2.29 3.12
CA LEU A 160 -9.30 -1.40 2.22
C LEU A 160 -8.65 -1.32 0.83
N LEU A 161 -7.32 -1.20 0.77
CA LEU A 161 -6.57 -1.19 -0.50
C LEU A 161 -6.82 -2.45 -1.32
N LEU A 162 -6.82 -3.62 -0.67
CA LEU A 162 -7.04 -4.91 -1.32
C LEU A 162 -8.52 -5.16 -1.66
N GLN A 163 -9.45 -4.65 -0.85
CA GLN A 163 -10.91 -4.80 -1.08
C GLN A 163 -11.36 -4.08 -2.36
N ARG A 164 -10.83 -2.89 -2.65
CA ARG A 164 -11.20 -2.10 -3.85
C ARG A 164 -11.08 -2.87 -5.16
N ARG A 165 -10.09 -3.76 -5.26
CA ARG A 165 -9.86 -4.64 -6.43
C ARG A 165 -10.27 -6.10 -6.17
N LYS A 166 -11.03 -6.37 -5.10
CA LYS A 166 -11.45 -7.71 -4.68
C LYS A 166 -10.27 -8.70 -4.55
N LEU A 167 -9.08 -8.18 -4.19
CA LEU A 167 -7.85 -8.96 -4.11
C LEU A 167 -7.74 -9.78 -2.82
N ASN A 168 -8.47 -9.42 -1.77
CA ASN A 168 -8.46 -10.12 -0.47
C ASN A 168 -8.74 -11.62 -0.62
N ARG A 169 -9.73 -11.99 -1.45
CA ARG A 169 -10.08 -13.40 -1.70
C ARG A 169 -8.94 -14.18 -2.35
N TRP A 170 -8.18 -13.55 -3.25
CA TRP A 170 -7.06 -14.20 -3.93
C TRP A 170 -5.82 -14.29 -3.04
N ALA A 171 -5.54 -13.28 -2.23
CA ALA A 171 -4.47 -13.31 -1.23
C ALA A 171 -4.71 -14.42 -0.19
N LEU A 172 -5.94 -14.44 0.38
CA LEU A 172 -6.34 -15.44 1.36
C LEU A 172 -6.42 -16.84 0.73
N GLY A 173 -6.95 -16.94 -0.51
CA GLY A 173 -6.97 -18.18 -1.27
C GLY A 173 -5.58 -18.75 -1.52
N THR A 174 -4.59 -17.91 -1.84
CA THR A 174 -3.19 -18.34 -1.99
C THR A 174 -2.65 -18.87 -0.67
N LEU A 175 -2.92 -18.23 0.45
CA LEU A 175 -2.47 -18.67 1.76
C LEU A 175 -3.11 -20.01 2.15
N ILE A 176 -4.43 -20.11 2.12
CA ILE A 176 -5.16 -21.30 2.57
C ILE A 176 -4.84 -22.49 1.69
N ASN A 177 -4.95 -22.35 0.35
CA ASN A 177 -4.66 -23.46 -0.57
C ASN A 177 -3.18 -23.82 -0.57
N GLY A 178 -2.27 -22.85 -0.40
CA GLY A 178 -0.84 -23.10 -0.27
C GLY A 178 -0.48 -23.92 0.98
N LEU A 179 -1.09 -23.60 2.13
CA LEU A 179 -0.89 -24.39 3.36
C LEU A 179 -1.46 -25.80 3.23
N TRP A 180 -2.65 -25.95 2.62
CA TRP A 180 -3.22 -27.28 2.35
C TRP A 180 -2.40 -28.06 1.34
N LEU A 181 -1.86 -27.42 0.30
CA LEU A 181 -0.95 -28.05 -0.65
C LEU A 181 0.29 -28.57 0.06
N LEU A 182 0.88 -27.77 0.94
CA LEU A 182 2.05 -28.16 1.72
C LEU A 182 1.75 -29.35 2.65
N ALA A 183 0.59 -29.35 3.31
CA ALA A 183 0.13 -30.46 4.13
C ALA A 183 -0.09 -31.75 3.30
N MET A 184 -0.75 -31.64 2.14
CA MET A 184 -1.00 -32.79 1.27
C MET A 184 0.29 -33.36 0.66
N LEU A 185 1.24 -32.50 0.28
CA LEU A 185 2.56 -32.92 -0.18
C LEU A 185 3.33 -33.64 0.94
N SER A 186 3.30 -33.09 2.15
CA SER A 186 3.92 -33.72 3.32
C SER A 186 3.28 -35.07 3.64
N ALA A 187 1.93 -35.14 3.58
CA ALA A 187 1.23 -36.42 3.74
C ALA A 187 1.62 -37.45 2.68
N LEU A 188 1.69 -37.05 1.41
CA LEU A 188 2.10 -37.91 0.31
C LEU A 188 3.53 -38.40 0.49
N VAL A 189 4.47 -37.52 0.81
CA VAL A 189 5.87 -37.87 1.07
C VAL A 189 5.99 -38.87 2.26
N MET A 190 5.30 -38.56 3.37
CA MET A 190 5.31 -39.42 4.54
C MET A 190 4.67 -40.78 4.22
N MET A 191 3.58 -40.83 3.47
CA MET A 191 2.95 -42.07 3.01
C MET A 191 3.90 -42.90 2.18
N LEU A 192 4.63 -42.31 1.23
CA LEU A 192 5.66 -42.99 0.42
C LEU A 192 6.80 -43.52 1.30
N LEU A 193 7.29 -42.73 2.25
CA LEU A 193 8.35 -43.15 3.19
C LEU A 193 7.91 -44.32 4.06
N LEU A 194 6.69 -44.29 4.57
CA LEU A 194 6.12 -45.35 5.37
C LEU A 194 6.00 -46.65 4.54
N MET A 195 5.46 -46.54 3.31
CA MET A 195 5.32 -47.71 2.40
C MET A 195 6.67 -48.23 1.91
N ALA A 196 7.70 -47.39 1.80
CA ALA A 196 9.05 -47.81 1.44
C ALA A 196 9.79 -48.51 2.60
N THR A 197 9.48 -48.18 3.84
CA THR A 197 10.19 -48.69 5.02
C THR A 197 9.45 -49.82 5.75
N ARG A 198 8.15 -49.97 5.50
CA ARG A 198 7.28 -50.90 6.20
C ARG A 198 6.41 -51.68 5.21
N ARG A 199 6.03 -52.89 5.57
CA ARG A 199 5.07 -53.69 4.80
C ARG A 199 3.67 -53.43 5.32
N TYR A 200 2.75 -52.97 4.45
CA TYR A 200 1.34 -52.77 4.77
C TYR A 200 0.47 -53.79 4.04
N GLY A 201 -0.45 -54.41 4.76
CA GLY A 201 -1.57 -55.14 4.18
C GLY A 201 -2.72 -54.19 3.98
N PHE A 202 -3.47 -54.30 2.89
CA PHE A 202 -4.63 -53.50 2.60
C PHE A 202 -5.88 -54.34 2.57
N ILE A 203 -6.89 -53.89 3.33
CA ILE A 203 -8.19 -54.54 3.43
C ILE A 203 -9.30 -53.51 3.22
N TRP A 204 -10.46 -54.01 2.93
CA TRP A 204 -11.70 -53.25 3.04
C TRP A 204 -12.70 -54.19 3.75
N GLU A 205 -13.23 -53.74 4.85
CA GLU A 205 -14.24 -54.49 5.60
C GLU A 205 -15.29 -53.50 6.08
N THR A 206 -16.55 -53.80 5.81
CA THR A 206 -17.68 -53.10 6.40
C THR A 206 -18.80 -54.10 6.71
N THR A 207 -19.59 -53.77 7.72
CA THR A 207 -20.70 -54.63 8.15
C THR A 207 -21.93 -54.50 7.24
N ILE A 208 -22.05 -53.38 6.48
CA ILE A 208 -23.29 -53.04 5.80
C ILE A 208 -23.17 -53.09 4.26
N LEU A 209 -22.01 -52.80 3.69
CA LEU A 209 -21.81 -52.66 2.24
C LEU A 209 -21.27 -53.92 1.62
N GLY A 210 -21.85 -54.35 0.52
CA GLY A 210 -21.38 -55.53 -0.25
C GLY A 210 -20.13 -55.25 -1.09
N ALA A 211 -19.42 -56.32 -1.48
CA ALA A 211 -18.18 -56.21 -2.26
C ALA A 211 -18.30 -55.40 -3.55
N ASP A 212 -19.44 -55.46 -4.21
CA ASP A 212 -19.67 -54.78 -5.49
C ASP A 212 -19.64 -53.23 -5.37
N VAL A 213 -20.05 -52.68 -4.20
CA VAL A 213 -19.96 -51.25 -3.91
C VAL A 213 -18.50 -50.82 -3.84
N PHE A 214 -17.64 -51.64 -3.22
CA PHE A 214 -16.20 -51.36 -3.13
C PHE A 214 -15.50 -51.48 -4.46
N VAL A 215 -15.88 -52.46 -5.29
CA VAL A 215 -15.38 -52.61 -6.66
C VAL A 215 -15.75 -51.37 -7.47
N ALA A 216 -17.01 -50.94 -7.41
CA ALA A 216 -17.47 -49.74 -8.10
C ALA A 216 -16.75 -48.49 -7.61
N ALA A 217 -16.63 -48.27 -6.30
CA ALA A 217 -15.94 -47.11 -5.70
C ALA A 217 -14.43 -47.08 -6.07
N THR A 218 -13.73 -48.25 -5.97
CA THR A 218 -12.31 -48.38 -6.34
C THR A 218 -12.09 -47.99 -7.79
N ARG A 219 -12.95 -48.48 -8.69
CA ARG A 219 -12.87 -48.18 -10.12
C ARG A 219 -13.19 -46.72 -10.42
N ALA A 220 -14.21 -46.19 -9.80
CA ALA A 220 -14.61 -44.78 -9.98
C ALA A 220 -13.50 -43.83 -9.51
N LEU A 221 -12.96 -44.04 -8.31
CA LEU A 221 -11.85 -43.24 -7.79
C LEU A 221 -10.54 -43.49 -8.55
N GLY A 222 -10.33 -44.71 -9.09
CA GLY A 222 -9.17 -45.07 -9.87
C GLY A 222 -9.22 -44.57 -11.33
N ALA A 223 -10.35 -44.12 -11.84
CA ALA A 223 -10.50 -43.75 -13.25
C ALA A 223 -9.53 -42.67 -13.71
N LEU A 224 -9.45 -41.53 -12.97
CA LEU A 224 -8.52 -40.45 -13.27
C LEU A 224 -7.06 -40.82 -13.03
N PRO A 225 -6.68 -41.43 -11.89
CA PRO A 225 -5.34 -41.95 -11.70
C PRO A 225 -4.88 -42.92 -12.79
N ASN A 226 -5.74 -43.84 -13.23
CA ASN A 226 -5.44 -44.80 -14.27
C ASN A 226 -5.12 -44.11 -15.62
N TRP A 227 -5.81 -43.05 -15.97
CA TRP A 227 -5.52 -42.26 -17.16
C TRP A 227 -4.11 -41.61 -17.12
N LEU A 228 -3.57 -41.38 -15.94
CA LEU A 228 -2.22 -40.85 -15.71
C LEU A 228 -1.15 -41.99 -15.50
N GLY A 229 -1.52 -43.27 -15.71
CA GLY A 229 -0.61 -44.40 -15.63
C GLY A 229 -0.52 -45.10 -14.27
N PHE A 230 -1.37 -44.72 -13.28
CA PHE A 230 -1.44 -45.45 -12.02
C PHE A 230 -2.28 -46.71 -12.19
N SER A 231 -1.74 -47.86 -11.74
CA SER A 231 -2.48 -49.14 -11.80
C SER A 231 -3.67 -49.13 -10.84
N VAL A 232 -4.79 -49.71 -11.30
CA VAL A 232 -5.98 -49.93 -10.47
C VAL A 232 -6.07 -51.42 -10.14
N PRO A 233 -6.35 -51.81 -8.88
CA PRO A 233 -6.54 -53.21 -8.51
C PRO A 233 -7.63 -53.88 -9.36
N THR A 234 -7.41 -55.12 -9.78
CA THR A 234 -8.43 -55.91 -10.54
C THR A 234 -9.60 -56.28 -9.63
N VAL A 235 -10.75 -56.65 -10.21
CA VAL A 235 -11.93 -57.06 -9.45
C VAL A 235 -11.62 -58.22 -8.50
N GLU A 236 -10.79 -59.17 -8.97
CA GLU A 236 -10.37 -60.29 -8.17
C GLU A 236 -9.51 -59.87 -7.00
N MET A 237 -8.52 -58.95 -7.21
CA MET A 237 -7.70 -58.37 -6.15
C MET A 237 -8.55 -57.64 -5.11
N ILE A 238 -9.56 -56.90 -5.56
CA ILE A 238 -10.46 -56.19 -4.65
C ILE A 238 -11.28 -57.17 -3.80
N ARG A 239 -11.87 -58.19 -4.42
CA ARG A 239 -12.68 -59.17 -3.72
C ARG A 239 -11.86 -60.01 -2.73
N VAL A 240 -10.63 -60.43 -3.12
CA VAL A 240 -9.72 -61.18 -2.27
C VAL A 240 -9.24 -60.37 -1.06
N SER A 241 -9.18 -59.03 -1.18
CA SER A 241 -8.78 -58.14 -0.06
C SER A 241 -9.83 -58.04 1.07
N ASN A 242 -10.99 -58.70 0.93
CA ASN A 242 -11.96 -58.84 2.01
C ASN A 242 -11.55 -60.00 2.99
N ASP A 243 -10.70 -60.95 2.52
CA ASP A 243 -10.24 -62.06 3.35
C ASP A 243 -8.86 -61.73 3.96
N SER A 244 -8.82 -61.65 5.27
CA SER A 244 -7.61 -61.36 6.03
C SER A 244 -6.50 -62.38 5.86
N SER A 245 -6.80 -63.58 5.35
CA SER A 245 -5.79 -64.64 5.09
C SER A 245 -4.91 -64.37 3.85
N LEU A 246 -5.39 -63.56 2.91
CA LEU A 246 -4.75 -63.38 1.59
C LEU A 246 -4.09 -61.98 1.42
N TYR A 247 -4.12 -61.13 2.43
CA TYR A 247 -3.52 -59.76 2.36
C TYR A 247 -1.97 -59.79 2.19
N ASN A 248 -1.33 -60.95 2.36
CA ASN A 248 0.11 -61.12 2.22
C ASN A 248 0.61 -61.25 0.77
N ASN A 249 -0.28 -61.29 -0.24
CA ASN A 249 0.13 -61.32 -1.64
C ASN A 249 0.79 -59.98 -2.02
N GLU A 250 2.03 -60.08 -2.50
CA GLU A 250 2.84 -58.90 -2.84
C GLU A 250 2.24 -58.07 -3.97
N LEU A 251 1.71 -58.68 -5.01
CA LEU A 251 1.09 -58.02 -6.16
C LEU A 251 -0.16 -57.22 -5.72
N VAL A 252 -0.96 -57.81 -4.84
CA VAL A 252 -2.16 -57.15 -4.30
C VAL A 252 -1.78 -55.90 -3.46
N ARG A 253 -0.76 -56.02 -2.61
CA ARG A 253 -0.26 -54.90 -1.81
C ARG A 253 0.27 -53.77 -2.67
N GLN A 254 1.08 -54.09 -3.70
CA GLN A 254 1.62 -53.11 -4.63
C GLN A 254 0.49 -52.41 -5.40
N ALA A 255 -0.50 -53.14 -5.89
CA ALA A 255 -1.63 -52.58 -6.62
C ALA A 255 -2.40 -51.59 -5.78
N TRP A 256 -2.70 -51.93 -4.51
CA TRP A 256 -3.37 -51.02 -3.57
C TRP A 256 -2.51 -49.80 -3.20
N ALA A 257 -1.20 -50.00 -2.98
CA ALA A 257 -0.30 -48.89 -2.67
C ALA A 257 -0.22 -47.88 -3.82
N VAL A 258 -0.03 -48.35 -5.06
CA VAL A 258 0.01 -47.50 -6.26
C VAL A 258 -1.33 -46.77 -6.47
N TRP A 259 -2.45 -47.47 -6.28
CA TRP A 259 -3.78 -46.87 -6.38
C TRP A 259 -3.98 -45.81 -5.32
N LEU A 260 -3.64 -46.05 -4.04
CA LEU A 260 -3.78 -45.11 -2.97
C LEU A 260 -2.95 -43.81 -3.19
N VAL A 261 -1.69 -44.01 -3.61
CA VAL A 261 -0.80 -42.91 -4.01
C VAL A 261 -1.41 -42.10 -5.15
N GLY A 262 -1.91 -42.77 -6.19
CA GLY A 262 -2.56 -42.12 -7.33
C GLY A 262 -3.80 -41.29 -6.92
N VAL A 263 -4.66 -41.88 -6.08
CA VAL A 263 -5.87 -41.21 -5.59
C VAL A 263 -5.54 -39.99 -4.72
N VAL A 264 -4.58 -40.10 -3.78
CA VAL A 264 -4.15 -38.98 -2.95
C VAL A 264 -3.51 -37.88 -3.80
N LEU A 265 -2.69 -38.24 -4.78
CA LEU A 265 -2.07 -37.28 -5.69
C LEU A 265 -3.13 -36.52 -6.50
N ILE A 266 -4.05 -37.27 -7.13
CA ILE A 266 -5.02 -36.67 -8.09
C ILE A 266 -6.13 -35.89 -7.39
N TYR A 267 -6.69 -36.41 -6.30
CA TYR A 267 -7.81 -35.76 -5.61
C TYR A 267 -7.38 -34.89 -4.43
N GLY A 268 -6.17 -35.11 -3.87
CA GLY A 268 -5.63 -34.32 -2.77
C GLY A 268 -4.71 -33.19 -3.24
N VAL A 269 -3.59 -33.56 -3.87
CA VAL A 269 -2.51 -32.63 -4.22
C VAL A 269 -2.85 -31.77 -5.44
N MET A 270 -3.29 -32.40 -6.55
CA MET A 270 -3.52 -31.69 -7.82
C MET A 270 -4.54 -30.56 -7.73
N PRO A 271 -5.73 -30.70 -7.11
CA PRO A 271 -6.67 -29.61 -7.01
C PRO A 271 -6.10 -28.44 -6.18
N ARG A 272 -5.38 -28.74 -5.11
CA ARG A 272 -4.72 -27.71 -4.29
C ARG A 272 -3.60 -27.00 -5.04
N LEU A 273 -2.84 -27.71 -5.84
CA LEU A 273 -1.80 -27.15 -6.71
C LEU A 273 -2.41 -26.17 -7.72
N LEU A 274 -3.45 -26.61 -8.44
CA LEU A 274 -4.13 -25.79 -9.45
C LEU A 274 -4.76 -24.54 -8.83
N LEU A 275 -5.44 -24.68 -7.69
CA LEU A 275 -6.04 -23.56 -6.98
C LEU A 275 -5.00 -22.60 -6.43
N THR A 276 -3.91 -23.11 -5.87
CA THR A 276 -2.79 -22.27 -5.40
C THR A 276 -2.19 -21.49 -6.55
N ALA A 277 -1.94 -22.16 -7.69
CA ALA A 277 -1.41 -21.51 -8.89
C ALA A 277 -2.36 -20.44 -9.45
N LEU A 278 -3.66 -20.74 -9.53
CA LEU A 278 -4.68 -19.79 -9.96
C LEU A 278 -4.78 -18.57 -9.04
N CYS A 279 -4.86 -18.80 -7.71
CA CYS A 279 -4.92 -17.73 -6.72
C CYS A 279 -3.66 -16.86 -6.77
N LEU A 280 -2.49 -17.49 -6.87
CA LEU A 280 -1.22 -16.77 -6.96
C LEU A 280 -1.10 -15.95 -8.24
N TRP A 281 -1.56 -16.49 -9.36
CA TRP A 281 -1.60 -15.78 -10.64
C TRP A 281 -2.52 -14.57 -10.56
N ARG A 282 -3.75 -14.74 -10.07
CA ARG A 282 -4.72 -13.66 -9.88
C ARG A 282 -4.22 -12.60 -8.89
N TRP A 283 -3.58 -13.03 -7.80
CA TRP A 283 -2.95 -12.15 -6.83
C TRP A 283 -1.83 -11.32 -7.45
N LYS A 284 -0.89 -11.97 -8.17
CA LYS A 284 0.23 -11.28 -8.82
C LYS A 284 -0.25 -10.29 -9.89
N SER A 285 -1.20 -10.70 -10.74
CA SER A 285 -1.77 -9.84 -11.78
C SER A 285 -2.53 -8.66 -11.19
N GLY A 286 -3.40 -8.90 -10.22
CA GLY A 286 -4.18 -7.86 -9.56
C GLY A 286 -3.31 -6.87 -8.79
N ARG A 287 -2.24 -7.34 -8.14
CA ARG A 287 -1.29 -6.48 -7.42
C ARG A 287 -0.53 -5.54 -8.36
N ARG A 288 -0.20 -5.99 -9.58
CA ARG A 288 0.46 -5.13 -10.60
C ARG A 288 -0.47 -4.03 -11.13
N ALA A 289 -1.77 -4.29 -11.12
CA ALA A 289 -2.78 -3.34 -11.57
C ALA A 289 -3.26 -2.37 -10.48
N LEU A 290 -2.73 -2.47 -9.24
CA LEU A 290 -3.03 -1.53 -8.17
C LEU A 290 -2.43 -0.17 -8.49
N GLN A 291 -3.28 0.85 -8.50
CA GLN A 291 -2.93 2.25 -8.70
C GLN A 291 -3.57 3.09 -7.60
N LEU A 292 -3.02 4.26 -7.38
CA LEU A 292 -3.60 5.24 -6.46
C LEU A 292 -4.90 5.80 -7.06
N ASP A 293 -5.98 5.72 -6.30
CA ASP A 293 -7.26 6.31 -6.69
C ASP A 293 -7.36 7.74 -6.13
N LEU A 294 -7.09 8.71 -6.99
CA LEU A 294 -7.09 10.12 -6.64
C LEU A 294 -8.49 10.71 -6.41
N ASN A 295 -9.57 9.96 -6.75
CA ASN A 295 -10.93 10.42 -6.53
C ASN A 295 -11.41 10.21 -5.08
N LEU A 296 -10.60 9.56 -4.26
CA LEU A 296 -10.95 9.32 -2.86
C LEU A 296 -10.90 10.61 -2.03
N PRO A 297 -11.81 10.73 -1.04
CA PRO A 297 -11.74 11.79 -0.06
C PRO A 297 -10.35 11.86 0.59
N GLY A 298 -9.82 13.06 0.76
CA GLY A 298 -8.47 13.29 1.29
C GLY A 298 -7.40 13.51 0.23
N TYR A 299 -7.58 13.07 -1.05
CA TYR A 299 -6.63 13.42 -2.12
C TYR A 299 -7.02 14.68 -2.89
N SER A 300 -8.30 15.06 -2.88
CA SER A 300 -8.78 16.25 -3.55
C SER A 300 -8.07 17.55 -3.09
N PRO A 301 -7.91 17.81 -1.77
CA PRO A 301 -7.20 19.00 -1.29
C PRO A 301 -5.70 18.98 -1.59
N LEU A 302 -5.11 17.75 -1.74
CA LEU A 302 -3.68 17.60 -2.02
C LEU A 302 -3.32 18.00 -3.45
N ARG A 303 -4.27 17.96 -4.39
CA ARG A 303 -4.02 18.37 -5.76
C ARG A 303 -3.53 19.82 -5.83
N GLU A 304 -4.20 20.73 -5.15
CA GLU A 304 -3.83 22.15 -5.14
C GLU A 304 -2.52 22.40 -4.39
N ARG A 305 -2.26 21.61 -3.33
CA ARG A 305 -1.04 21.74 -2.53
C ARG A 305 0.20 21.17 -3.20
N LEU A 306 0.06 20.06 -3.96
CA LEU A 306 1.18 19.34 -4.58
C LEU A 306 1.42 19.70 -6.05
N MET A 307 0.39 20.20 -6.71
CA MET A 307 0.46 20.76 -8.06
C MET A 307 -0.21 22.11 -8.07
N PRO A 308 0.41 23.12 -7.44
CA PRO A 308 -0.07 24.47 -7.58
C PRO A 308 -0.09 24.77 -9.07
N SER A 309 -1.24 25.10 -9.60
CA SER A 309 -1.43 25.32 -11.02
C SER A 309 -0.75 26.64 -11.41
N SER A 310 0.53 26.52 -11.80
CA SER A 310 1.12 27.51 -12.71
C SER A 310 0.47 27.47 -14.11
N GLU A 311 -0.40 26.49 -14.34
CA GLU A 311 -1.16 26.26 -15.57
C GLU A 311 -2.67 26.48 -15.41
N ARG A 312 -3.13 27.38 -14.57
CA ARG A 312 -4.41 28.04 -14.83
C ARG A 312 -4.19 29.16 -15.83
N LEU A 313 -3.70 28.78 -16.99
CA LEU A 313 -3.89 29.54 -18.23
C LEU A 313 -5.38 29.70 -18.43
N GLY A 314 -5.90 30.92 -18.24
CA GLY A 314 -7.21 31.27 -18.74
C GLY A 314 -8.15 32.06 -17.87
N VAL A 315 -7.71 32.58 -16.73
CA VAL A 315 -8.35 33.80 -16.20
C VAL A 315 -7.31 34.91 -16.34
N ASN A 316 -7.36 35.66 -17.45
CA ASN A 316 -6.86 37.01 -17.47
C ASN A 316 -7.73 37.79 -16.50
N ASP A 317 -7.38 37.78 -15.24
CA ASP A 317 -7.89 38.73 -14.29
C ASP A 317 -7.16 40.02 -14.65
N ILE A 318 -7.86 40.85 -15.42
CA ILE A 318 -7.39 42.21 -15.78
C ILE A 318 -7.07 42.91 -14.47
N ALA A 319 -5.87 43.46 -14.36
CA ALA A 319 -5.45 44.22 -13.20
C ALA A 319 -6.58 45.19 -12.82
N PRO A 320 -6.99 45.29 -11.56
CA PRO A 320 -8.12 46.13 -11.18
C PRO A 320 -7.82 47.56 -11.58
N ASP A 321 -8.78 48.23 -12.24
CA ASP A 321 -8.68 49.62 -12.73
C ASP A 321 -8.40 50.61 -11.59
N GLN A 322 -8.58 50.25 -10.34
CA GLN A 322 -8.29 51.07 -9.15
C GLN A 322 -7.69 50.18 -8.05
N LEU A 323 -6.39 50.29 -7.83
CA LEU A 323 -5.74 49.85 -6.62
C LEU A 323 -5.76 51.01 -5.59
N HIS A 324 -6.06 50.67 -4.34
CA HIS A 324 -5.99 51.69 -3.28
C HIS A 324 -4.54 52.05 -3.04
N ASP A 325 -4.21 53.35 -3.06
CA ASP A 325 -2.90 53.85 -2.70
C ASP A 325 -2.44 53.29 -1.36
N VAL A 326 -1.32 52.57 -1.35
CA VAL A 326 -0.70 52.12 -0.12
C VAL A 326 0.15 53.27 0.39
N SER A 327 -0.49 54.15 1.18
CA SER A 327 0.31 55.10 1.97
C SER A 327 1.21 54.30 2.89
N ALA A 328 2.51 54.41 2.72
CA ALA A 328 3.48 53.82 3.64
C ALA A 328 3.09 54.25 5.07
N GLY A 329 2.77 53.26 5.90
CA GLY A 329 2.41 53.55 7.29
C GLY A 329 3.62 54.14 7.99
N SER A 330 3.60 55.45 8.20
CA SER A 330 4.56 56.11 9.08
C SER A 330 4.25 55.70 10.53
N SER A 331 4.69 54.53 10.93
CA SER A 331 4.73 54.19 12.36
C SER A 331 6.06 54.69 12.91
N ASP A 332 6.02 55.75 13.74
CA ASP A 332 7.14 56.31 14.49
C ASP A 332 7.73 55.35 15.56
N LEU A 333 7.43 54.08 15.44
CA LEU A 333 7.98 53.02 16.31
C LEU A 333 9.25 52.44 15.64
N HIS A 334 10.42 52.90 16.11
CA HIS A 334 11.72 52.36 15.80
C HIS A 334 11.76 50.87 16.19
N THR A 335 11.35 49.99 15.27
CA THR A 335 11.57 48.53 15.41
C THR A 335 12.79 48.17 14.58
N GLU A 336 13.85 47.77 15.25
CA GLU A 336 15.07 47.30 14.60
C GLU A 336 14.81 45.91 13.99
N GLY A 337 14.89 45.79 12.69
CA GLY A 337 14.85 44.48 12.00
C GLY A 337 14.46 44.56 10.53
N ALA A 338 15.22 43.84 9.70
CA ALA A 338 14.90 43.66 8.29
C ALA A 338 14.33 42.30 8.05
N LEU A 339 13.29 42.22 7.24
CA LEU A 339 12.58 40.96 6.96
C LEU A 339 12.53 40.74 5.43
N ILE A 340 12.76 39.50 5.01
CA ILE A 340 12.51 39.09 3.64
C ILE A 340 11.43 38.00 3.62
N VAL A 341 10.55 38.06 2.65
CA VAL A 341 9.46 37.09 2.47
C VAL A 341 9.26 36.82 0.99
N ALA A 342 8.85 35.62 0.65
CA ALA A 342 8.48 35.27 -0.71
C ALA A 342 6.99 34.99 -0.83
N ILE A 343 6.38 35.38 -1.96
CA ILE A 343 4.99 35.09 -2.27
C ILE A 343 4.95 34.09 -3.43
N GLU A 344 4.36 32.91 -3.16
CA GLU A 344 4.01 31.91 -4.18
C GLU A 344 5.16 31.59 -5.16
N LEU A 345 6.38 31.42 -4.68
CA LEU A 345 7.53 31.07 -5.53
C LEU A 345 7.38 29.65 -6.09
N ASP A 346 7.94 29.46 -7.29
CA ASP A 346 8.11 28.14 -7.89
C ASP A 346 9.22 27.35 -7.17
N ASP A 347 9.02 26.04 -7.03
CA ASP A 347 9.98 25.11 -6.39
C ASP A 347 11.36 25.06 -7.08
N GLN A 348 11.45 25.56 -8.29
CA GLN A 348 12.72 25.64 -9.03
C GLN A 348 13.59 26.86 -8.64
N GLN A 349 13.03 27.79 -7.87
CA GLN A 349 13.77 28.97 -7.42
C GLN A 349 14.45 28.69 -6.08
N PRO A 350 15.78 28.93 -5.95
CA PRO A 350 16.46 28.74 -4.68
C PRO A 350 15.97 29.77 -3.65
N TRP A 351 15.42 29.27 -2.55
CA TRP A 351 14.97 30.07 -1.42
C TRP A 351 15.41 29.45 -0.09
N PRO A 352 15.87 30.21 0.90
CA PRO A 352 16.17 31.67 0.84
C PRO A 352 17.48 31.95 0.10
N PRO A 353 17.69 33.21 -0.37
CA PRO A 353 19.00 33.63 -0.84
C PRO A 353 19.99 33.65 0.33
N THR A 354 21.30 33.78 0.05
CA THR A 354 22.30 33.96 1.12
C THR A 354 22.03 35.30 1.83
N LEU A 355 21.55 35.22 3.07
CA LEU A 355 21.13 36.39 3.84
C LEU A 355 22.23 36.92 4.77
N PRO A 356 22.36 38.25 4.93
CA PRO A 356 23.12 38.85 6.03
C PRO A 356 22.54 38.44 7.40
N ALA A 357 23.37 38.39 8.44
CA ALA A 357 22.96 37.97 9.79
C ALA A 357 21.84 38.85 10.43
N THR A 358 21.70 40.06 9.96
CA THR A 358 20.72 41.06 10.42
C THR A 358 19.34 40.91 9.77
N VAL A 359 19.24 40.12 8.69
CA VAL A 359 18.00 39.96 7.90
C VAL A 359 17.37 38.60 8.25
N LYS A 360 16.09 38.64 8.64
CA LYS A 360 15.33 37.42 8.97
C LYS A 360 14.52 36.94 7.74
N ASP A 361 14.53 35.61 7.50
CA ASP A 361 13.68 34.98 6.52
C ASP A 361 12.31 34.63 7.12
N ALA A 362 11.23 35.16 6.56
CA ALA A 362 9.86 34.82 6.93
C ALA A 362 9.31 33.60 6.15
N GLY A 363 10.10 33.06 5.21
CA GLY A 363 9.71 31.93 4.40
C GLY A 363 8.87 32.28 3.17
N ILE A 364 8.22 31.27 2.60
CA ILE A 364 7.36 31.41 1.42
C ILE A 364 5.90 31.39 1.86
N LEU A 365 5.12 32.38 1.44
CA LEU A 365 3.69 32.49 1.73
C LEU A 365 2.89 31.75 0.66
N ASP A 366 2.74 30.46 0.83
CA ASP A 366 2.01 29.55 -0.07
C ASP A 366 0.63 29.13 0.47
N SER A 367 0.34 29.42 1.73
CA SER A 367 -0.91 29.03 2.39
C SER A 367 -1.56 30.20 3.13
N ARG A 368 -2.89 30.12 3.32
CA ARG A 368 -3.63 31.11 4.12
C ARG A 368 -3.12 31.20 5.56
N GLU A 369 -2.71 30.07 6.10
CA GLU A 369 -2.21 29.98 7.47
C GLU A 369 -0.85 30.68 7.64
N SER A 370 0.09 30.48 6.68
CA SER A 370 1.38 31.17 6.68
C SER A 370 1.23 32.68 6.53
N ARG A 371 0.30 33.11 5.67
CA ARG A 371 -0.04 34.57 5.49
C ARG A 371 -0.58 35.19 6.78
N GLN A 372 -1.53 34.50 7.43
CA GLN A 372 -2.14 35.01 8.66
C GLN A 372 -1.13 35.09 9.82
N LYS A 373 -0.32 34.04 10.00
CA LYS A 373 0.75 34.00 11.01
C LYS A 373 1.76 35.14 10.82
N LEU A 374 2.19 35.39 9.57
CA LEU A 374 3.13 36.45 9.29
C LEU A 374 2.50 37.81 9.56
N LEU A 375 1.26 38.08 9.11
CA LEU A 375 0.56 39.32 9.35
C LEU A 375 0.35 39.59 10.87
N GLU A 376 -0.02 38.57 11.64
CA GLU A 376 -0.12 38.68 13.11
C GLU A 376 1.25 39.00 13.75
N GLN A 377 2.33 38.36 13.26
CA GLN A 377 3.69 38.62 13.74
C GLN A 377 4.13 40.05 13.41
N MET A 378 3.90 40.52 12.16
CA MET A 378 4.24 41.87 11.73
C MET A 378 3.39 42.94 12.42
N THR A 379 2.15 42.62 12.78
CA THR A 379 1.29 43.53 13.58
C THR A 379 1.84 43.73 14.99
N ARG A 380 2.43 42.66 15.57
CA ARG A 380 3.04 42.76 16.91
C ARG A 380 4.43 43.37 16.90
N PHE A 381 5.18 43.08 15.85
CA PHE A 381 6.59 43.47 15.69
C PHE A 381 6.81 43.96 14.26
N PRO A 382 6.42 45.20 13.92
CA PRO A 382 6.56 45.71 12.58
C PRO A 382 8.03 45.86 12.19
N PRO A 383 8.48 45.29 11.04
CA PRO A 383 9.86 45.43 10.59
C PRO A 383 10.12 46.85 10.06
N SER A 384 11.35 47.34 10.26
CA SER A 384 11.75 48.61 9.68
C SER A 384 11.85 48.51 8.15
N ARG A 385 12.32 47.40 7.62
CA ARG A 385 12.48 47.16 6.20
C ARG A 385 11.95 45.78 5.82
N LEU A 386 11.19 45.71 4.75
CA LEU A 386 10.58 44.50 4.23
C LEU A 386 10.89 44.35 2.74
N ALA A 387 11.50 43.22 2.36
CA ALA A 387 11.62 42.83 0.96
C ALA A 387 10.62 41.72 0.66
N ILE A 388 9.84 41.89 -0.40
CA ILE A 388 8.85 40.91 -0.87
C ILE A 388 9.34 40.33 -2.20
N ALA A 389 9.74 39.06 -2.23
CA ALA A 389 10.16 38.36 -3.43
C ALA A 389 8.95 37.81 -4.19
N CYS A 390 8.84 38.12 -5.46
CA CYS A 390 7.78 37.62 -6.35
C CYS A 390 8.38 36.98 -7.60
N ASP A 391 7.74 35.94 -8.12
CA ASP A 391 8.11 35.35 -9.41
C ASP A 391 7.41 36.08 -10.55
N PRO A 392 8.13 36.86 -11.37
CA PRO A 392 7.52 37.66 -12.44
C PRO A 392 6.95 36.82 -13.60
N ARG A 393 7.14 35.52 -13.61
CA ARG A 393 6.51 34.62 -14.59
C ARG A 393 5.01 34.42 -14.27
N ARG A 394 4.59 34.69 -13.04
CA ARG A 394 3.19 34.67 -12.63
C ARG A 394 2.53 36.02 -12.92
N SER A 395 1.23 36.00 -13.19
CA SER A 395 0.47 37.22 -13.38
C SER A 395 0.28 37.96 -12.04
N PRO A 396 0.38 39.27 -12.00
CA PRO A 396 0.05 40.08 -10.80
C PRO A 396 -1.46 40.06 -10.57
N ASP A 397 -1.98 39.05 -9.90
CA ASP A 397 -3.40 38.92 -9.62
C ASP A 397 -3.84 39.75 -8.39
N ARG A 398 -5.17 39.91 -8.22
CA ARG A 398 -5.74 40.67 -7.08
C ARG A 398 -5.32 40.11 -5.73
N GLY A 399 -5.12 38.79 -5.63
CA GLY A 399 -4.75 38.13 -4.39
C GLY A 399 -3.32 38.44 -3.99
N SER A 400 -2.39 38.32 -4.94
CA SER A 400 -0.97 38.65 -4.74
C SER A 400 -0.75 40.12 -4.50
N LEU A 401 -1.39 41.02 -5.28
CA LEU A 401 -1.30 42.47 -5.09
C LEU A 401 -1.95 42.92 -3.79
N GLY A 402 -3.09 42.35 -3.40
CA GLY A 402 -3.73 42.61 -2.12
C GLY A 402 -2.85 42.25 -0.95
N LEU A 403 -2.19 41.07 -1.01
CA LEU A 403 -1.25 40.59 0.01
C LEU A 403 0.01 41.49 0.09
N ILE A 404 0.57 41.89 -1.06
CA ILE A 404 1.69 42.83 -1.10
C ILE A 404 1.31 44.14 -0.40
N GLY A 405 0.12 44.67 -0.70
CA GLY A 405 -0.39 45.88 -0.05
C GLY A 405 -0.63 45.75 1.47
N GLU A 406 -1.10 44.55 1.93
CA GLU A 406 -1.26 44.28 3.36
C GLU A 406 0.08 44.19 4.09
N LEU A 407 1.06 43.51 3.50
CA LEU A 407 2.39 43.40 4.05
C LEU A 407 3.12 44.76 4.07
N ALA A 408 2.99 45.52 3.01
CA ALA A 408 3.60 46.85 2.92
C ALA A 408 3.07 47.84 3.98
N ARG A 409 1.77 47.79 4.31
CA ARG A 409 1.20 48.59 5.41
C ARG A 409 1.73 48.21 6.79
N SER A 410 2.23 46.98 6.95
CA SER A 410 2.72 46.48 8.24
C SER A 410 4.23 46.67 8.42
N ALA A 411 4.93 47.33 7.49
CA ALA A 411 6.36 47.65 7.56
C ALA A 411 6.59 49.16 7.37
N SER A 412 7.70 49.70 7.85
CA SER A 412 8.01 51.13 7.67
C SER A 412 8.43 51.43 6.24
N GLU A 413 9.27 50.55 5.63
CA GLU A 413 9.66 50.66 4.24
C GLU A 413 9.56 49.27 3.57
N THR A 414 9.06 49.22 2.34
CA THR A 414 8.89 47.99 1.60
C THR A 414 9.46 48.10 0.20
N ARG A 415 10.16 47.07 -0.25
CA ARG A 415 10.58 46.91 -1.65
C ARG A 415 10.14 45.59 -2.18
N VAL A 416 9.71 45.54 -3.45
CA VAL A 416 9.36 44.30 -4.14
C VAL A 416 10.53 43.86 -4.98
N TRP A 417 10.92 42.58 -4.81
CA TRP A 417 11.98 41.96 -5.59
C TRP A 417 11.34 41.04 -6.65
N LEU A 418 11.42 41.45 -7.92
CA LEU A 418 11.05 40.59 -9.05
C LEU A 418 12.20 39.64 -9.37
N MET A 419 12.06 38.38 -9.03
CA MET A 419 13.14 37.40 -9.14
C MET A 419 13.48 37.10 -10.61
N GLN A 420 14.74 36.77 -10.87
CA GLN A 420 15.17 36.34 -12.20
C GLN A 420 14.60 34.96 -12.52
N ALA A 421 14.27 34.70 -13.79
CA ALA A 421 13.85 33.40 -14.23
C ALA A 421 14.98 32.36 -14.06
N PRO A 422 14.66 31.10 -13.71
CA PRO A 422 15.64 30.04 -13.69
C PRO A 422 16.33 29.83 -15.05
N PRO A 423 17.57 29.28 -15.08
CA PRO A 423 18.27 29.02 -16.31
C PRO A 423 17.44 28.18 -17.30
N GLY A 424 17.31 28.66 -18.54
CA GLY A 424 16.54 27.98 -19.59
C GLY A 424 15.05 28.34 -19.67
N GLN A 425 14.55 29.26 -18.84
CA GLN A 425 13.18 29.79 -18.94
C GLN A 425 13.23 31.28 -19.32
N ALA A 426 12.45 31.66 -20.34
CA ALA A 426 12.35 33.05 -20.78
C ALA A 426 11.29 33.78 -19.95
N LEU A 427 11.56 35.05 -19.59
CA LEU A 427 10.58 35.97 -19.02
C LEU A 427 9.76 36.57 -20.16
N ASP A 428 8.44 36.55 -20.02
CA ASP A 428 7.53 37.23 -20.93
C ASP A 428 7.59 38.75 -20.66
N ALA A 429 7.93 39.53 -21.67
CA ALA A 429 8.08 40.97 -21.56
C ALA A 429 6.75 41.66 -21.23
N ASP A 430 5.63 41.18 -21.75
CA ASP A 430 4.30 41.72 -21.47
C ASP A 430 3.94 41.53 -20.01
N ARG A 431 4.23 40.34 -19.47
CA ARG A 431 3.96 40.03 -18.06
C ARG A 431 4.83 40.83 -17.09
N LEU A 432 6.09 41.04 -17.44
CA LEU A 432 6.96 41.92 -16.66
C LEU A 432 6.44 43.36 -16.67
N SER A 433 5.91 43.86 -17.80
CA SER A 433 5.26 45.18 -17.91
C SER A 433 4.01 45.26 -17.05
N ASP A 434 3.21 44.17 -16.96
CA ASP A 434 2.04 44.11 -16.07
C ASP A 434 2.45 44.27 -14.60
N TRP A 435 3.52 43.62 -14.16
CA TRP A 435 4.07 43.75 -12.82
C TRP A 435 4.53 45.16 -12.54
N HIS A 436 5.28 45.81 -13.46
CA HIS A 436 5.74 47.15 -13.32
C HIS A 436 4.55 48.12 -13.18
N THR A 437 3.57 48.00 -14.06
CA THR A 437 2.36 48.81 -14.02
C THR A 437 1.59 48.69 -12.69
N ALA A 438 1.45 47.42 -12.20
CA ALA A 438 0.73 47.15 -10.95
C ALA A 438 1.49 47.70 -9.71
N LEU A 439 2.82 47.54 -9.69
CA LEU A 439 3.65 48.05 -8.58
C LEU A 439 3.77 49.58 -8.58
N ASP A 440 3.81 50.22 -9.76
CA ASP A 440 3.74 51.66 -9.89
C ASP A 440 2.42 52.22 -9.37
N GLN A 441 1.29 51.53 -9.66
CA GLN A 441 -0.02 51.88 -9.10
C GLN A 441 -0.09 51.73 -7.58
N LEU A 442 0.62 50.74 -7.00
CA LEU A 442 0.72 50.58 -5.54
C LEU A 442 1.70 51.55 -4.89
N GLY A 443 2.46 52.31 -5.67
CA GLY A 443 3.50 53.22 -5.18
C GLY A 443 4.66 52.51 -4.49
N LEU A 444 4.91 51.26 -4.80
CA LEU A 444 5.95 50.42 -4.16
C LEU A 444 7.21 50.37 -5.05
N PRO A 445 8.41 50.67 -4.51
CA PRO A 445 9.65 50.49 -5.24
C PRO A 445 9.94 49.00 -5.50
N TYR A 446 10.46 48.69 -6.68
CA TYR A 446 10.79 47.34 -7.09
C TYR A 446 12.16 47.26 -7.76
N ALA A 447 12.78 46.08 -7.73
CA ALA A 447 14.07 45.80 -8.35
C ALA A 447 14.14 44.36 -8.90
N ALA A 448 14.94 44.15 -9.95
CA ALA A 448 15.22 42.81 -10.51
C ALA A 448 16.35 42.08 -9.76
N SER A 449 17.12 42.78 -8.91
CA SER A 449 18.16 42.20 -8.06
C SER A 449 17.68 42.13 -6.60
N ALA A 450 18.19 41.15 -5.86
CA ALA A 450 17.90 40.98 -4.45
C ALA A 450 18.35 42.23 -3.67
N PRO A 451 17.44 42.94 -2.94
CA PRO A 451 17.77 44.20 -2.25
C PRO A 451 18.46 43.95 -0.90
N LEU A 452 19.50 43.10 -0.89
CA LEU A 452 20.16 42.67 0.34
C LEU A 452 20.92 43.78 1.05
N ASN A 453 21.62 44.65 0.28
CA ASN A 453 22.34 45.79 0.83
C ASN A 453 21.38 46.77 1.45
N TRP A 454 20.26 47.03 0.79
CA TRP A 454 19.22 47.90 1.34
C TRP A 454 18.58 47.32 2.61
N LEU A 455 18.35 46.01 2.66
CA LEU A 455 17.83 45.35 3.88
C LEU A 455 18.81 45.49 5.02
N GLU A 456 20.12 45.38 4.77
CA GLU A 456 21.15 45.45 5.82
C GLU A 456 21.43 46.88 6.26
N ASN A 457 21.66 47.80 5.31
CA ASN A 457 22.23 49.11 5.59
C ASN A 457 21.23 50.29 5.37
N GLY A 458 20.06 50.05 4.75
CA GLY A 458 19.10 51.08 4.41
C GLY A 458 19.43 51.95 3.19
N HIS A 459 20.55 51.63 2.51
CA HIS A 459 21.02 52.34 1.31
C HIS A 459 21.23 51.33 0.18
N ASP A 460 21.09 51.80 -1.08
CA ASP A 460 21.31 50.98 -2.28
C ASP A 460 22.76 50.69 -2.48
#